data_8bfecaa41540dcca1b2d0bc094522b29
#
_entry.id   8bfecaa41540dcca1b2d0bc094522b29
#
_cell.length_a   1.000
_cell.length_b   1.000
_cell.length_c   1.000
_cell.angle_alpha   90.00
_cell.angle_beta   90.00
_cell.angle_gamma   90.00
#
_symmetry.space_group_name_H-M   'P 1'
#
loop_
_entity.id
_entity.type
_entity.pdbx_description
1 polymer ?
#
loop_
_entity_poly.entity_id
_entity_poly.type
_entity_poly.pdbx_seq_one_letter_code
_entity_poly.pdbx_strand_id
1 'polypeptide(L)'
;MKKILFISLMLIAGITTTFAQAQIKFDRTEYDFGTFSEDAPVQKCVFTFTNVGDKPLVINQAAASCGCTIPTYTKTPIKPGEKGTVEVTYNGKTKFSGHFKKAITIRTNGVPEITRIYVEGTMTEAKSDK
;
A
#
# COMPACT_ATOMS: atom_id res chain seq x y z
N MET A 1 48.65 40.40 -32.59
CA MET A 1 47.84 40.39 -31.40
C MET A 1 47.00 39.13 -31.38
N LYS A 2 47.29 38.23 -30.50
CA LYS A 2 46.53 37.02 -30.36
C LYS A 2 45.36 37.30 -29.44
N LYS A 3 44.16 37.34 -29.98
CA LYS A 3 42.97 37.38 -29.15
C LYS A 3 42.70 35.97 -28.70
N ILE A 4 42.93 35.69 -27.44
CA ILE A 4 42.54 34.44 -26.83
C ILE A 4 41.07 34.55 -26.54
N LEU A 5 40.27 33.86 -27.36
CA LEU A 5 38.86 33.69 -27.07
C LEU A 5 38.76 32.62 -25.99
N PHE A 6 38.60 33.04 -24.73
CA PHE A 6 38.16 32.15 -23.68
C PHE A 6 36.69 31.88 -23.94
N ILE A 7 36.44 30.78 -24.61
CA ILE A 7 35.10 30.19 -24.59
C ILE A 7 34.95 29.63 -23.16
N SER A 8 34.39 30.45 -22.30
CA SER A 8 33.89 29.95 -21.03
C SER A 8 32.74 28.99 -21.36
N LEU A 9 33.07 27.71 -21.44
CA LEU A 9 32.07 26.67 -21.45
C LEU A 9 31.40 26.70 -20.10
N MET A 10 30.36 27.51 -19.99
CA MET A 10 29.45 27.44 -18.85
C MET A 10 28.81 26.06 -18.85
N LEU A 11 29.42 25.15 -18.11
CA LEU A 11 28.79 23.91 -17.75
C LEU A 11 27.64 24.29 -16.83
N ILE A 12 26.45 24.46 -17.41
CA ILE A 12 25.23 24.54 -16.64
C ILE A 12 25.04 23.12 -16.11
N ALA A 13 25.65 22.85 -14.97
CA ALA A 13 25.28 21.70 -14.18
C ALA A 13 23.81 21.95 -13.81
N GLY A 14 22.91 21.33 -14.54
CA GLY A 14 21.51 21.31 -14.19
C GLY A 14 21.43 20.75 -12.78
N ILE A 15 21.16 21.61 -11.81
CA ILE A 15 20.86 21.18 -10.46
C ILE A 15 19.50 20.52 -10.57
N THR A 16 19.50 19.20 -10.82
CA THR A 16 18.30 18.41 -10.60
C THR A 16 18.09 18.38 -9.10
N THR A 17 17.23 19.25 -8.62
CA THR A 17 16.75 19.17 -7.25
C THR A 17 15.90 17.92 -7.15
N THR A 18 16.53 16.80 -6.88
CA THR A 18 15.82 15.58 -6.47
C THR A 18 15.33 15.83 -5.08
N PHE A 19 14.02 16.08 -4.93
CA PHE A 19 13.41 16.12 -3.61
C PHE A 19 13.45 14.71 -3.03
N ALA A 20 14.26 14.52 -1.97
CA ALA A 20 14.27 13.28 -1.23
C ALA A 20 12.89 13.09 -0.55
N GLN A 21 12.21 11.99 -0.85
CA GLN A 21 10.89 11.68 -0.32
C GLN A 21 10.75 10.20 -0.03
N ALA A 22 9.94 9.86 0.97
CA ALA A 22 9.51 8.50 1.18
C ALA A 22 8.54 8.10 0.06
N GLN A 23 8.58 6.85 -0.33
CA GLN A 23 7.69 6.32 -1.37
C GLN A 23 7.36 4.87 -1.08
N ILE A 24 6.06 4.58 -0.99
CA ILE A 24 5.59 3.23 -0.76
C ILE A 24 5.37 2.51 -2.09
N LYS A 25 5.86 1.27 -2.17
CA LYS A 25 5.60 0.39 -3.30
C LYS A 25 5.16 -0.96 -2.79
N PHE A 26 3.92 -1.31 -3.05
CA PHE A 26 3.38 -2.62 -2.72
C PHE A 26 3.80 -3.68 -3.75
N ASP A 27 4.10 -4.88 -3.28
CA ASP A 27 4.38 -6.03 -4.16
C ASP A 27 3.13 -6.41 -4.95
N ARG A 28 1.95 -6.23 -4.34
CA ARG A 28 0.64 -6.37 -4.97
C ARG A 28 -0.32 -5.37 -4.33
N THR A 29 -1.29 -4.90 -5.09
CA THR A 29 -2.31 -3.96 -4.59
C THR A 29 -3.69 -4.60 -4.45
N GLU A 30 -3.83 -5.84 -4.87
CA GLU A 30 -5.07 -6.59 -4.77
C GLU A 30 -4.80 -8.00 -4.23
N TYR A 31 -5.72 -8.48 -3.42
CA TYR A 31 -5.69 -9.84 -2.91
C TYR A 31 -7.08 -10.46 -3.01
N ASP A 32 -7.16 -11.65 -3.59
CA ASP A 32 -8.39 -12.42 -3.70
C ASP A 32 -8.35 -13.57 -2.70
N PHE A 33 -9.27 -13.55 -1.74
CA PHE A 33 -9.42 -14.64 -0.78
C PHE A 33 -10.00 -15.91 -1.41
N GLY A 34 -10.48 -15.82 -2.66
CA GLY A 34 -11.18 -16.91 -3.30
C GLY A 34 -12.57 -17.11 -2.71
N THR A 35 -13.05 -18.34 -2.78
CA THR A 35 -14.37 -18.72 -2.26
C THR A 35 -14.23 -19.37 -0.89
N PHE A 36 -14.97 -18.87 0.09
CA PHE A 36 -14.99 -19.40 1.45
C PHE A 36 -16.42 -19.39 2.01
N SER A 37 -16.64 -20.20 3.03
CA SER A 37 -17.98 -20.37 3.64
C SER A 37 -18.22 -19.39 4.77
N GLU A 38 -19.48 -19.04 4.98
CA GLU A 38 -19.93 -18.33 6.20
C GLU A 38 -19.55 -19.06 7.49
N ASP A 39 -19.26 -20.35 7.43
CA ASP A 39 -18.79 -21.11 8.59
C ASP A 39 -17.37 -20.71 9.01
N ALA A 40 -16.59 -20.16 8.08
CA ALA A 40 -15.26 -19.62 8.33
C ALA A 40 -15.18 -18.19 7.78
N PRO A 41 -15.91 -17.25 8.38
CA PRO A 41 -16.14 -15.92 7.79
C PRO A 41 -14.94 -14.97 7.92
N VAL A 42 -13.94 -15.32 8.71
CA VAL A 42 -12.78 -14.45 8.93
C VAL A 42 -11.66 -14.89 7.99
N GLN A 43 -11.21 -13.97 7.14
CA GLN A 43 -10.11 -14.18 6.20
C GLN A 43 -9.02 -13.13 6.45
N LYS A 44 -7.78 -13.54 6.34
CA LYS A 44 -6.62 -12.66 6.54
C LYS A 44 -5.66 -12.75 5.37
N CYS A 45 -5.04 -11.63 5.06
CA CYS A 45 -3.94 -11.59 4.12
C CYS A 45 -2.92 -10.52 4.54
N VAL A 46 -1.72 -10.61 3.97
CA VAL A 46 -0.64 -9.67 4.25
C VAL A 46 -0.20 -9.05 2.92
N PHE A 47 -0.19 -7.73 2.88
CA PHE A 47 0.42 -6.96 1.81
C PHE A 47 1.81 -6.52 2.26
N THR A 48 2.81 -6.85 1.48
CA THR A 48 4.17 -6.41 1.73
C THR A 48 4.49 -5.22 0.85
N PHE A 49 5.13 -4.21 1.42
CA PHE A 49 5.57 -3.04 0.69
C PHE A 49 7.04 -2.75 0.98
N THR A 50 7.66 -1.99 0.08
CA THR A 50 9.03 -1.52 0.20
C THR A 50 9.03 0.00 0.17
N ASN A 51 9.84 0.62 1.02
CA ASN A 51 10.14 2.04 0.87
C ASN A 51 11.17 2.20 -0.25
N VAL A 52 10.72 2.64 -1.41
CA VAL A 52 11.59 2.87 -2.57
C VAL A 52 12.04 4.33 -2.68
N GLY A 53 11.71 5.14 -1.68
CA GLY A 53 12.14 6.54 -1.57
C GLY A 53 13.48 6.70 -0.85
N ASP A 54 13.82 7.95 -0.55
CA ASP A 54 15.10 8.35 0.05
C ASP A 54 14.96 8.78 1.51
N LYS A 55 13.76 8.81 2.05
CA LYS A 55 13.47 9.17 3.45
C LYS A 55 12.68 8.08 4.15
N PRO A 56 12.72 8.02 5.49
CA PRO A 56 11.91 7.06 6.22
C PRO A 56 10.42 7.21 5.91
N LEU A 57 9.78 6.09 5.66
CA LEU A 57 8.35 6.00 5.36
C LEU A 57 7.57 5.73 6.63
N VAL A 58 6.55 6.54 6.89
CA VAL A 58 5.65 6.37 8.03
C VAL A 58 4.23 6.24 7.51
N ILE A 59 3.54 5.18 7.92
CA ILE A 59 2.11 5.04 7.67
C ILE A 59 1.38 5.79 8.76
N ASN A 60 0.62 6.81 8.38
CA ASN A 60 -0.14 7.64 9.31
C ASN A 60 -1.52 7.06 9.60
N GLN A 61 -2.10 6.39 8.61
CA GLN A 61 -3.45 5.83 8.72
C GLN A 61 -3.66 4.73 7.69
N ALA A 62 -4.41 3.72 8.07
CA ALA A 62 -4.97 2.73 7.17
C ALA A 62 -6.45 2.60 7.49
N ALA A 63 -7.32 2.92 6.54
CA ALA A 63 -8.76 2.93 6.73
C ALA A 63 -9.44 2.09 5.65
N ALA A 64 -10.32 1.20 6.08
CA ALA A 64 -11.12 0.40 5.17
C ALA A 64 -12.44 1.08 4.85
N SER A 65 -13.02 0.73 3.71
CA SER A 65 -14.31 1.25 3.26
C SER A 65 -15.49 0.71 4.08
N CYS A 66 -15.28 -0.32 4.90
CA CYS A 66 -16.30 -0.87 5.78
C CYS A 66 -15.69 -1.36 7.10
N GLY A 67 -16.48 -1.38 8.18
CA GLY A 67 -16.04 -1.89 9.48
C GLY A 67 -15.80 -3.40 9.51
N CYS A 68 -16.16 -4.11 8.45
CA CYS A 68 -15.93 -5.54 8.28
C CYS A 68 -14.47 -5.86 7.92
N THR A 69 -13.69 -4.85 7.55
CA THR A 69 -12.30 -4.99 7.11
C THR A 69 -11.42 -4.18 8.04
N ILE A 70 -10.47 -4.85 8.68
CA ILE A 70 -9.58 -4.25 9.67
C ILE A 70 -8.14 -4.34 9.18
N PRO A 71 -7.53 -3.21 8.80
CA PRO A 71 -6.12 -3.18 8.45
C PRO A 71 -5.26 -2.98 9.68
N THR A 72 -4.15 -3.70 9.75
CA THR A 72 -3.10 -3.53 10.75
C THR A 72 -1.77 -3.35 10.02
N TYR A 73 -0.97 -2.41 10.41
CA TYR A 73 0.23 -2.04 9.66
C TYR A 73 1.44 -1.83 10.56
N THR A 74 2.62 -1.86 9.97
CA THR A 74 3.88 -1.58 10.65
C THR A 74 3.87 -0.16 11.19
N LYS A 75 4.02 0.00 12.50
CA LYS A 75 3.95 1.30 13.21
C LYS A 75 5.26 2.05 13.25
N THR A 76 6.38 1.35 13.10
CA THR A 76 7.72 1.95 13.12
C THR A 76 8.07 2.54 11.76
N PRO A 77 8.89 3.61 11.71
CA PRO A 77 9.37 4.12 10.44
C PRO A 77 10.13 3.06 9.62
N ILE A 78 9.87 3.03 8.33
CA ILE A 78 10.49 2.11 7.38
C ILE A 78 11.61 2.86 6.67
N LYS A 79 12.85 2.45 6.89
CA LYS A 79 14.01 3.08 6.25
C LYS A 79 14.01 2.85 4.74
N PRO A 80 14.69 3.72 3.96
CA PRO A 80 14.86 3.49 2.54
C PRO A 80 15.41 2.09 2.23
N GLY A 81 14.75 1.38 1.33
CA GLY A 81 15.09 0.01 0.96
C GLY A 81 14.52 -1.09 1.87
N GLU A 82 13.98 -0.73 3.02
CA GLU A 82 13.37 -1.70 3.94
C GLU A 82 11.92 -1.99 3.57
N LYS A 83 11.42 -3.09 4.11
CA LYS A 83 10.06 -3.58 3.90
C LYS A 83 9.21 -3.43 5.14
N GLY A 84 7.92 -3.24 4.91
CA GLY A 84 6.90 -3.28 5.95
C GLY A 84 5.70 -4.06 5.47
N THR A 85 4.71 -4.21 6.33
CA THR A 85 3.51 -5.00 6.03
C THR A 85 2.24 -4.26 6.42
N VAL A 86 1.19 -4.56 5.67
CA VAL A 86 -0.20 -4.25 6.03
C VAL A 86 -0.96 -5.56 6.06
N GLU A 87 -1.39 -5.99 7.24
CA GLU A 87 -2.24 -7.16 7.40
C GLU A 87 -3.70 -6.72 7.33
N VAL A 88 -4.47 -7.38 6.50
CA VAL A 88 -5.90 -7.08 6.33
C VAL A 88 -6.72 -8.27 6.79
N THR A 89 -7.63 -8.01 7.73
CA THR A 89 -8.58 -9.00 8.22
C THR A 89 -9.97 -8.63 7.74
N TYR A 90 -10.60 -9.54 7.00
CA TYR A 90 -12.00 -9.42 6.61
C TYR A 90 -12.84 -10.31 7.52
N ASN A 91 -13.87 -9.75 8.12
CA ASN A 91 -14.83 -10.49 8.94
C ASN A 91 -16.21 -10.40 8.31
N GLY A 92 -16.61 -11.49 7.67
CA GLY A 92 -17.90 -11.60 7.00
C GLY A 92 -19.05 -12.08 7.89
N LYS A 93 -18.83 -12.21 9.21
CA LYS A 93 -19.78 -12.82 10.14
C LYS A 93 -21.17 -12.19 10.09
N THR A 94 -21.26 -10.89 9.86
CA THR A 94 -22.54 -10.16 9.80
C THR A 94 -22.88 -9.72 8.39
N LYS A 95 -22.19 -10.25 7.39
CA LYS A 95 -22.36 -9.87 5.99
C LYS A 95 -23.15 -10.93 5.24
N PHE A 96 -23.81 -10.50 4.17
CA PHE A 96 -24.48 -11.40 3.27
C PHE A 96 -23.47 -12.20 2.44
N SER A 97 -23.81 -13.43 2.10
CA SER A 97 -23.06 -14.22 1.15
C SER A 97 -23.02 -13.52 -0.22
N GLY A 98 -22.00 -13.82 -1.00
CA GLY A 98 -21.79 -13.26 -2.31
C GLY A 98 -20.40 -12.70 -2.49
N HIS A 99 -20.16 -12.11 -3.64
CA HIS A 99 -18.90 -11.48 -3.98
C HIS A 99 -18.77 -10.10 -3.27
N PHE A 100 -17.57 -9.84 -2.77
CA PHE A 100 -17.24 -8.52 -2.20
C PHE A 100 -15.89 -8.03 -2.69
N LYS A 101 -15.73 -6.72 -2.72
CA LYS A 101 -14.46 -6.05 -2.94
C LYS A 101 -14.38 -4.84 -2.02
N LYS A 102 -13.36 -4.79 -1.18
CA LYS A 102 -13.18 -3.72 -0.18
C LYS A 102 -11.88 -2.99 -0.44
N ALA A 103 -11.94 -1.67 -0.36
CA ALA A 103 -10.78 -0.79 -0.50
C ALA A 103 -10.21 -0.44 0.87
N ILE A 104 -8.90 -0.46 0.98
CA ILE A 104 -8.17 0.03 2.13
C ILE A 104 -7.34 1.23 1.66
N THR A 105 -7.57 2.38 2.26
CA THR A 105 -6.84 3.59 1.97
C THR A 105 -5.67 3.73 2.92
N ILE A 106 -4.46 3.76 2.38
CA ILE A 106 -3.22 3.88 3.14
C ILE A 106 -2.71 5.31 2.98
N ARG A 107 -2.57 6.02 4.10
CA ARG A 107 -2.02 7.36 4.13
C ARG A 107 -0.63 7.32 4.73
N THR A 108 0.34 7.92 4.02
CA THR A 108 1.74 7.96 4.43
C THR A 108 2.29 9.38 4.36
N ASN A 109 3.50 9.56 4.85
CA ASN A 109 4.26 10.81 4.68
C ASN A 109 4.98 10.89 3.32
N GLY A 110 4.77 9.92 2.46
CA GLY A 110 5.46 9.81 1.17
C GLY A 110 4.70 10.43 0.00
N VAL A 111 5.18 10.14 -1.19
CA VAL A 111 4.55 10.55 -2.45
C VAL A 111 4.29 9.31 -3.29
N PRO A 112 3.04 9.07 -3.71
CA PRO A 112 1.83 9.81 -3.30
C PRO A 112 1.51 9.63 -1.81
N GLU A 113 0.81 10.59 -1.22
CA GLU A 113 0.40 10.51 0.18
C GLU A 113 -0.61 9.38 0.44
N ILE A 114 -1.47 9.13 -0.56
CA ILE A 114 -2.54 8.14 -0.46
C ILE A 114 -2.33 7.04 -1.48
N THR A 115 -2.37 5.81 -1.01
CA THR A 115 -2.35 4.59 -1.84
C THR A 115 -3.51 3.71 -1.43
N ARG A 116 -4.20 3.11 -2.40
CA ARG A 116 -5.29 2.18 -2.14
C ARG A 116 -4.89 0.77 -2.49
N ILE A 117 -5.24 -0.14 -1.60
CA ILE A 117 -5.15 -1.58 -1.83
C ILE A 117 -6.54 -2.19 -1.68
N TYR A 118 -6.74 -3.36 -2.26
CA TYR A 118 -8.06 -3.99 -2.33
C TYR A 118 -7.99 -5.43 -1.91
N VAL A 119 -9.04 -5.85 -1.22
CA VAL A 119 -9.28 -7.27 -0.96
C VAL A 119 -10.62 -7.64 -1.56
N GLU A 120 -10.72 -8.83 -2.12
CA GLU A 120 -11.95 -9.35 -2.70
C GLU A 120 -12.09 -10.84 -2.38
N GLY A 121 -13.28 -11.34 -2.54
CA GLY A 121 -13.57 -12.75 -2.35
C GLY A 121 -15.06 -13.02 -2.55
N THR A 122 -15.40 -14.29 -2.46
CA THR A 122 -16.78 -14.74 -2.53
C THR A 122 -17.10 -15.59 -1.32
N MET A 123 -18.04 -15.13 -0.51
CA MET A 123 -18.52 -15.88 0.64
C MET A 123 -19.76 -16.67 0.25
N THR A 124 -19.72 -17.97 0.49
CA THR A 124 -20.87 -18.85 0.26
C THR A 124 -21.68 -19.01 1.52
N GLU A 125 -22.96 -19.34 1.35
CA GLU A 125 -23.82 -19.64 2.49
C GLU A 125 -23.31 -20.85 3.27
N ALA A 126 -23.53 -20.80 4.59
CA ALA A 126 -23.22 -21.91 5.46
C ALA A 126 -24.01 -23.15 5.00
N LYS A 127 -23.36 -24.32 5.03
CA LYS A 127 -24.07 -25.57 4.81
C LYS A 127 -24.99 -25.80 5.99
N SER A 128 -26.28 -25.62 5.79
CA SER A 128 -27.24 -26.08 6.79
C SER A 128 -27.36 -27.58 6.66
N ASP A 129 -26.79 -28.30 7.58
CA ASP A 129 -27.06 -29.72 7.75
C ASP A 129 -28.50 -29.86 8.27
N LYS A 130 -29.36 -30.25 7.38
CA LYS A 130 -30.65 -30.77 7.80
C LYS A 130 -30.59 -32.27 7.81
#